data_104b87560b1374d5897ac9480bf00586
#
_entry.id   104b87560b1374d5897ac9480bf00586
#
_cell.length_a   1.000
_cell.length_b   1.000
_cell.length_c   1.000
_cell.angle_alpha   90.00
_cell.angle_beta   90.00
_cell.angle_gamma   90.00
#
_symmetry.space_group_name_H-M   'P 1'
#
loop_
_entity.id
_entity.type
_entity.pdbx_description
1 polymer ?
#
loop_
_entity_poly.entity_id
_entity_poly.type
_entity_poly.pdbx_seq_one_letter_code
_entity_poly.pdbx_strand_id
1 'polypeptide(L)'
;MTRKFQLLVDGASDLDATASHAISMAEHLDAELVATEIRNTRWFDSSRKTEAARHLFHDRLTRISDMAADHGVEIADVRQKASTDQPKDIMKIARDINPNMLITGTRGATTGQGLSDRAAGLLNISKYNLLMVKDLDHDTGDYKKILVSADSPVNIAECAAKVADGYDAELTAVQVVDLEEGLVTERVVYLPEAAASSGAGRQRRRLGETVKTPDTLLAKMKENRLARGQALADSIADIARDRGIAASSQVMVGKQSDELARLTRQQRFDLLVMGSKNESVLKRLMHKTAPETIARKVHSSVLAIKKVA
;
A
#
# COMPACT_ATOMS: atom_id res chain seq x y z
N MET A 1 -22.37 10.32 9.41
CA MET A 1 -21.49 9.45 10.25
C MET A 1 -20.12 10.07 10.19
N THR A 2 -19.57 10.44 11.32
CA THR A 2 -18.22 11.01 11.44
C THR A 2 -17.19 9.97 11.01
N ARG A 3 -16.16 10.38 10.27
CA ARG A 3 -15.05 9.49 9.90
C ARG A 3 -14.23 9.17 11.15
N LYS A 4 -13.73 7.94 11.23
CA LYS A 4 -12.87 7.49 12.34
C LYS A 4 -11.57 6.96 11.80
N PHE A 5 -10.45 7.46 12.31
CA PHE A 5 -9.13 6.94 12.03
C PHE A 5 -8.57 6.31 13.28
N GLN A 6 -8.00 5.11 13.15
CA GLN A 6 -7.39 4.39 14.27
C GLN A 6 -5.88 4.54 14.20
N LEU A 7 -5.33 5.33 15.13
CA LEU A 7 -3.90 5.49 15.32
C LEU A 7 -3.35 4.36 16.20
N LEU A 8 -2.36 3.64 15.69
CA LEU A 8 -1.67 2.61 16.44
C LEU A 8 -0.48 3.23 17.18
N VAL A 9 -0.67 3.38 18.50
CA VAL A 9 0.36 3.88 19.41
C VAL A 9 1.26 2.72 19.80
N ASP A 10 2.53 2.82 19.47
CA ASP A 10 3.52 1.81 19.81
C ASP A 10 4.76 2.41 20.48
N GLY A 11 5.66 1.53 20.92
CA GLY A 11 6.94 1.93 21.48
C GLY A 11 8.02 2.22 20.44
N ALA A 12 7.67 2.39 19.18
CA ALA A 12 8.61 2.68 18.11
C ALA A 12 9.18 4.11 18.22
N SER A 13 10.36 4.30 17.64
CA SER A 13 11.08 5.58 17.64
C SER A 13 10.41 6.66 16.78
N ASP A 14 9.47 6.25 15.91
CA ASP A 14 8.74 7.10 14.96
C ASP A 14 7.31 7.45 15.41
N LEU A 15 7.02 7.32 16.70
CA LEU A 15 5.67 7.56 17.21
C LEU A 15 5.22 9.00 16.98
N ASP A 16 6.09 9.98 17.24
CA ASP A 16 5.75 11.39 17.09
C ASP A 16 5.45 11.73 15.63
N ALA A 17 6.28 11.25 14.70
CA ALA A 17 6.02 11.38 13.27
C ALA A 17 4.69 10.71 12.89
N THR A 18 4.45 9.48 13.37
CA THR A 18 3.20 8.76 13.09
C THR A 18 1.98 9.50 13.64
N ALA A 19 2.08 10.08 14.84
CA ALA A 19 1.02 10.87 15.44
C ALA A 19 0.76 12.17 14.67
N SER A 20 1.82 12.88 14.28
CA SER A 20 1.72 14.11 13.47
C SER A 20 0.98 13.84 12.16
N HIS A 21 1.36 12.79 11.43
CA HIS A 21 0.67 12.40 10.20
C HIS A 21 -0.79 11.99 10.44
N ALA A 22 -1.08 11.30 11.56
CA ALA A 22 -2.44 10.89 11.88
C ALA A 22 -3.34 12.09 12.21
N ILE A 23 -2.81 13.05 12.97
CA ILE A 23 -3.49 14.29 13.34
C ILE A 23 -3.74 15.13 12.09
N SER A 24 -2.72 15.36 11.27
CA SER A 24 -2.85 16.08 10.01
C SER A 24 -3.89 15.43 9.08
N MET A 25 -3.85 14.10 8.94
CA MET A 25 -4.83 13.39 8.11
C MET A 25 -6.26 13.51 8.67
N ALA A 26 -6.41 13.50 10.00
CA ALA A 26 -7.71 13.65 10.65
C ALA A 26 -8.25 15.07 10.50
N GLU A 27 -7.41 16.09 10.67
CA GLU A 27 -7.73 17.50 10.46
C GLU A 27 -8.22 17.75 9.02
N HIS A 28 -7.42 17.39 8.03
CA HIS A 28 -7.71 17.67 6.61
C HIS A 28 -8.89 16.85 6.05
N LEU A 29 -9.22 15.73 6.66
CA LEU A 29 -10.32 14.86 6.22
C LEU A 29 -11.54 14.86 7.15
N ASP A 30 -11.59 15.75 8.15
CA ASP A 30 -12.68 15.87 9.12
C ASP A 30 -13.00 14.51 9.77
N ALA A 31 -12.04 14.01 10.56
CA ALA A 31 -12.13 12.70 11.20
C ALA A 31 -11.74 12.74 12.69
N GLU A 32 -12.38 11.91 13.49
CA GLU A 32 -12.00 11.63 14.87
C GLU A 32 -10.84 10.62 14.91
N LEU A 33 -9.94 10.75 15.88
CA LEU A 33 -8.91 9.77 16.13
C LEU A 33 -9.33 8.81 17.26
N VAL A 34 -9.00 7.53 17.10
CA VAL A 34 -9.06 6.52 18.15
C VAL A 34 -7.65 5.98 18.37
N ALA A 35 -7.08 6.23 19.53
CA ALA A 35 -5.76 5.73 19.87
C ALA A 35 -5.81 4.28 20.35
N THR A 36 -4.97 3.41 19.81
CA THR A 36 -4.91 1.99 20.17
C THR A 36 -3.48 1.57 20.46
N GLU A 37 -3.21 1.11 21.67
CA GLU A 37 -1.96 0.47 22.03
C GLU A 37 -2.10 -1.06 22.04
N ILE A 38 -1.18 -1.74 21.36
CA ILE A 38 -1.03 -3.20 21.48
C ILE A 38 0.36 -3.51 22.00
N ARG A 39 0.41 -4.01 23.25
CA ARG A 39 1.66 -4.40 23.90
C ARG A 39 2.03 -5.84 23.54
N ASN A 40 3.31 -6.06 23.20
CA ASN A 40 3.82 -7.41 22.97
C ASN A 40 4.05 -8.13 24.31
N THR A 41 3.39 -9.26 24.53
CA THR A 41 3.47 -10.06 25.78
C THR A 41 4.33 -11.32 25.62
N ARG A 42 5.18 -11.41 24.61
CA ARG A 42 6.05 -12.58 24.39
C ARG A 42 7.07 -12.84 25.51
N TRP A 43 7.24 -11.89 26.42
CA TRP A 43 8.16 -12.00 27.56
C TRP A 43 7.36 -11.97 28.85
N PHE A 44 7.71 -12.83 29.81
CA PHE A 44 7.14 -12.86 31.14
C PHE A 44 7.25 -11.49 31.82
N ASP A 45 6.14 -10.74 31.83
CA ASP A 45 6.10 -9.43 32.44
C ASP A 45 5.94 -9.52 33.96
N SER A 46 6.95 -9.05 34.67
CA SER A 46 6.78 -8.77 36.10
C SER A 46 5.80 -7.61 36.29
N SER A 47 5.10 -7.56 37.41
CA SER A 47 4.15 -6.49 37.75
C SER A 47 4.77 -5.08 37.61
N ARG A 48 6.04 -4.90 38.00
CA ARG A 48 6.79 -3.64 37.84
C ARG A 48 6.96 -3.22 36.39
N LYS A 49 7.25 -4.16 35.46
CA LYS A 49 7.35 -3.86 34.02
C LYS A 49 6.00 -3.47 33.43
N THR A 50 4.92 -4.08 33.90
CA THR A 50 3.57 -3.74 33.49
C THR A 50 3.18 -2.33 33.91
N GLU A 51 3.56 -1.90 35.12
CA GLU A 51 3.29 -0.57 35.66
C GLU A 51 4.11 0.49 34.90
N ALA A 52 5.41 0.28 34.72
CA ALA A 52 6.26 1.17 33.93
C ALA A 52 5.75 1.32 32.49
N ALA A 53 5.28 0.25 31.87
CA ALA A 53 4.69 0.30 30.54
C ALA A 53 3.37 1.11 30.50
N ARG A 54 2.56 1.06 31.57
CA ARG A 54 1.35 1.90 31.68
C ARG A 54 1.69 3.38 31.78
N HIS A 55 2.69 3.74 32.59
CA HIS A 55 3.14 5.13 32.70
C HIS A 55 3.64 5.65 31.35
N LEU A 56 4.52 4.91 30.68
CA LEU A 56 5.02 5.27 29.36
C LEU A 56 3.90 5.44 28.32
N PHE A 57 2.87 4.62 28.38
CA PHE A 57 1.73 4.78 27.47
C PHE A 57 0.93 6.05 27.81
N HIS A 58 0.69 6.28 29.10
CA HIS A 58 -0.04 7.47 29.54
C HIS A 58 0.69 8.75 29.10
N ASP A 59 2.00 8.82 29.30
CA ASP A 59 2.82 9.96 28.88
C ASP A 59 2.77 10.18 27.36
N ARG A 60 2.84 9.09 26.57
CA ARG A 60 2.70 9.15 25.11
C ARG A 60 1.32 9.63 24.68
N LEU A 61 0.28 9.09 25.32
CA LEU A 61 -1.10 9.47 25.01
C LEU A 61 -1.36 10.94 25.34
N THR A 62 -0.89 11.42 26.49
CA THR A 62 -0.98 12.84 26.86
C THR A 62 -0.33 13.71 25.80
N ARG A 63 0.90 13.39 25.41
CA ARG A 63 1.60 14.13 24.36
C ARG A 63 0.86 14.13 23.02
N ILE A 64 0.32 12.97 22.58
CA ILE A 64 -0.48 12.90 21.36
C ILE A 64 -1.77 13.71 21.50
N SER A 65 -2.40 13.69 22.69
CA SER A 65 -3.61 14.47 22.96
C SER A 65 -3.35 15.99 22.91
N ASP A 66 -2.21 16.43 23.46
CA ASP A 66 -1.81 17.83 23.40
C ASP A 66 -1.57 18.25 21.94
N MET A 67 -0.83 17.44 21.17
CA MET A 67 -0.61 17.69 19.74
C MET A 67 -1.94 17.71 18.94
N ALA A 68 -2.87 16.83 19.25
CA ALA A 68 -4.17 16.77 18.57
C ALA A 68 -5.04 18.01 18.92
N ALA A 69 -5.01 18.44 20.17
CA ALA A 69 -5.73 19.63 20.64
C ALA A 69 -5.25 20.90 19.94
N ASP A 70 -3.94 21.05 19.70
CA ASP A 70 -3.36 22.17 18.97
C ASP A 70 -3.87 22.26 17.51
N HIS A 71 -4.31 21.16 16.95
CA HIS A 71 -4.90 21.03 15.61
C HIS A 71 -6.44 20.93 15.62
N GLY A 72 -7.08 21.02 16.77
CA GLY A 72 -8.53 20.89 16.89
C GLY A 72 -9.06 19.48 16.59
N VAL A 73 -8.20 18.45 16.65
CA VAL A 73 -8.55 17.05 16.40
C VAL A 73 -8.93 16.36 17.71
N GLU A 74 -10.08 15.71 17.75
CA GLU A 74 -10.55 14.97 18.91
C GLU A 74 -9.99 13.55 18.96
N ILE A 75 -9.48 13.12 20.12
CA ILE A 75 -9.20 11.72 20.43
C ILE A 75 -10.44 11.14 21.11
N ALA A 76 -11.31 10.52 20.31
CA ALA A 76 -12.64 10.07 20.73
C ALA A 76 -12.61 8.85 21.66
N ASP A 77 -11.58 7.99 21.61
CA ASP A 77 -11.47 6.78 22.42
C ASP A 77 -10.01 6.29 22.51
N VAL A 78 -9.73 5.52 23.56
CA VAL A 78 -8.41 4.94 23.81
C VAL A 78 -8.55 3.46 24.12
N ARG A 79 -7.88 2.61 23.35
CA ARG A 79 -7.91 1.16 23.52
C ARG A 79 -6.54 0.59 23.85
N GLN A 80 -6.47 -0.28 24.83
CA GLN A 80 -5.26 -0.99 25.22
C GLN A 80 -5.46 -2.50 25.21
N LYS A 81 -4.49 -3.25 24.67
CA LYS A 81 -4.51 -4.71 24.71
C LYS A 81 -3.10 -5.30 24.77
N ALA A 82 -2.95 -6.37 25.55
CA ALA A 82 -1.78 -7.23 25.52
C ALA A 82 -1.97 -8.31 24.43
N SER A 83 -0.94 -8.59 23.64
CA SER A 83 -1.05 -9.51 22.51
C SER A 83 0.25 -10.26 22.21
N THR A 84 0.10 -11.49 21.74
CA THR A 84 1.17 -12.31 21.13
C THR A 84 1.12 -12.28 19.60
N ASP A 85 -0.02 -11.88 19.00
CA ASP A 85 -0.23 -11.72 17.56
C ASP A 85 -0.84 -10.34 17.30
N GLN A 86 0.03 -9.33 17.30
CA GLN A 86 -0.39 -7.93 17.18
C GLN A 86 -1.30 -7.65 15.98
N PRO A 87 -0.99 -8.06 14.72
CA PRO A 87 -1.85 -7.76 13.59
C PRO A 87 -3.28 -8.30 13.74
N LYS A 88 -3.44 -9.53 14.23
CA LYS A 88 -4.77 -10.13 14.43
C LYS A 88 -5.56 -9.44 15.53
N ASP A 89 -4.91 -9.07 16.62
CA ASP A 89 -5.58 -8.40 17.74
C ASP A 89 -5.92 -6.94 17.40
N ILE A 90 -5.08 -6.24 16.64
CA ILE A 90 -5.42 -4.94 16.04
C ILE A 90 -6.69 -5.07 15.21
N MET A 91 -6.79 -6.10 14.37
CA MET A 91 -7.97 -6.31 13.53
C MET A 91 -9.24 -6.66 14.33
N LYS A 92 -9.11 -7.27 15.52
CA LYS A 92 -10.27 -7.47 16.43
C LYS A 92 -10.77 -6.14 16.97
N ILE A 93 -9.86 -5.30 17.48
CA ILE A 93 -10.19 -3.96 17.98
C ILE A 93 -10.77 -3.09 16.86
N ALA A 94 -10.14 -3.11 15.67
CA ALA A 94 -10.62 -2.38 14.51
C ALA A 94 -12.04 -2.77 14.08
N ARG A 95 -12.45 -4.03 14.30
CA ARG A 95 -13.82 -4.48 14.03
C ARG A 95 -14.84 -3.78 14.93
N ASP A 96 -14.48 -3.57 16.20
CA ASP A 96 -15.37 -2.92 17.18
C ASP A 96 -15.42 -1.40 16.94
N ILE A 97 -14.32 -0.79 16.52
CA ILE A 97 -14.22 0.64 16.18
C ILE A 97 -14.85 0.94 14.83
N ASN A 98 -14.72 0.01 13.88
CA ASN A 98 -15.07 0.17 12.45
C ASN A 98 -14.45 1.42 11.81
N PRO A 99 -13.11 1.58 11.83
CA PRO A 99 -12.46 2.77 11.32
C PRO A 99 -12.50 2.82 9.79
N ASN A 100 -12.45 4.02 9.22
CA ASN A 100 -12.24 4.23 7.80
C ASN A 100 -10.78 3.95 7.39
N MET A 101 -9.84 4.16 8.33
CA MET A 101 -8.41 4.01 8.10
C MET A 101 -7.68 3.58 9.37
N LEU A 102 -6.70 2.70 9.22
CA LEU A 102 -5.69 2.39 10.22
C LEU A 102 -4.43 3.20 9.91
N ILE A 103 -3.76 3.72 10.94
CA ILE A 103 -2.53 4.50 10.78
C ILE A 103 -1.44 3.88 11.67
N THR A 104 -0.29 3.58 11.08
CA THR A 104 0.85 2.96 11.77
C THR A 104 2.17 3.45 11.21
N GLY A 105 3.18 3.56 12.07
CA GLY A 105 4.55 3.75 11.60
C GLY A 105 5.09 2.52 10.85
N THR A 106 6.05 2.74 9.98
CA THR A 106 6.72 1.65 9.24
C THR A 106 7.86 1.03 10.02
N ARG A 107 8.49 1.77 10.94
CA ARG A 107 9.59 1.27 11.77
C ARG A 107 9.03 0.44 12.93
N GLY A 108 9.77 -0.60 13.31
CA GLY A 108 9.53 -1.35 14.54
C GLY A 108 10.56 -0.96 15.60
N ALA A 109 10.51 -1.60 16.74
CA ALA A 109 11.50 -1.42 17.82
C ALA A 109 12.95 -1.81 17.42
N THR A 110 13.15 -2.39 16.25
CA THR A 110 14.47 -2.75 15.69
C THR A 110 14.87 -1.77 14.61
N THR A 111 16.05 -1.20 14.77
CA THR A 111 16.67 -0.18 13.90
C THR A 111 17.03 -0.71 12.51
N GLY A 112 16.04 -0.92 11.63
CA GLY A 112 16.27 -1.29 10.23
C GLY A 112 15.45 -0.42 9.30
N GLN A 113 16.04 0.03 8.17
CA GLN A 113 15.27 0.61 7.08
C GLN A 113 14.36 -0.49 6.50
N GLY A 114 13.05 -0.39 6.69
CA GLY A 114 12.11 -1.33 6.13
C GLY A 114 10.76 -1.33 6.84
N LEU A 115 9.83 -2.11 6.30
CA LEU A 115 8.51 -2.28 6.86
C LEU A 115 8.58 -3.26 8.05
N SER A 116 8.08 -2.85 9.21
CA SER A 116 7.98 -3.73 10.40
C SER A 116 7.06 -4.92 10.13
N ASP A 117 7.26 -6.02 10.87
CA ASP A 117 6.40 -7.22 10.76
C ASP A 117 4.94 -6.90 11.06
N ARG A 118 4.69 -5.93 11.95
CA ARG A 118 3.34 -5.45 12.25
C ARG A 118 2.72 -4.74 11.06
N ALA A 119 3.42 -3.76 10.47
CA ALA A 119 2.92 -3.02 9.32
C ALA A 119 2.73 -3.95 8.10
N ALA A 120 3.68 -4.87 7.84
CA ALA A 120 3.55 -5.89 6.81
C ALA A 120 2.37 -6.84 7.09
N GLY A 121 2.21 -7.27 8.33
CA GLY A 121 1.08 -8.11 8.75
C GLY A 121 -0.26 -7.40 8.52
N LEU A 122 -0.38 -6.13 8.92
CA LEU A 122 -1.59 -5.33 8.69
C LEU A 122 -1.86 -5.10 7.21
N LEU A 123 -0.84 -4.79 6.42
CA LEU A 123 -0.98 -4.63 4.97
C LEU A 123 -1.59 -5.89 4.33
N ASN A 124 -1.24 -7.06 4.83
CA ASN A 124 -1.70 -8.34 4.29
C ASN A 124 -3.10 -8.75 4.76
N ILE A 125 -3.50 -8.43 6.01
CA ILE A 125 -4.75 -8.94 6.58
C ILE A 125 -5.84 -7.88 6.77
N SER A 126 -5.51 -6.58 6.71
CA SER A 126 -6.46 -5.50 6.93
C SER A 126 -7.56 -5.48 5.86
N LYS A 127 -8.77 -5.24 6.31
CA LYS A 127 -9.93 -4.91 5.46
C LYS A 127 -10.18 -3.40 5.36
N TYR A 128 -9.48 -2.62 6.19
CA TYR A 128 -9.55 -1.17 6.25
C TYR A 128 -8.40 -0.55 5.48
N ASN A 129 -8.55 0.66 4.98
CA ASN A 129 -7.45 1.41 4.42
C ASN A 129 -6.32 1.50 5.44
N LEU A 130 -5.09 1.51 4.98
CA LEU A 130 -3.91 1.50 5.85
C LEU A 130 -2.93 2.58 5.42
N LEU A 131 -2.76 3.59 6.26
CA LEU A 131 -1.68 4.56 6.14
C LEU A 131 -0.45 4.03 6.90
N MET A 132 0.62 3.83 6.17
CA MET A 132 1.93 3.46 6.71
C MET A 132 2.84 4.67 6.64
N VAL A 133 3.07 5.28 7.79
CA VAL A 133 3.87 6.50 7.91
C VAL A 133 5.35 6.16 7.89
N LYS A 134 6.10 6.81 7.04
CA LYS A 134 7.56 6.81 7.05
C LYS A 134 8.05 8.09 7.71
N ASP A 135 8.88 7.92 8.72
CA ASP A 135 9.60 9.03 9.34
C ASP A 135 10.73 9.45 8.38
N LEU A 136 10.47 10.48 7.61
CA LEU A 136 11.40 11.13 6.70
C LEU A 136 11.80 12.45 7.33
N ASP A 137 13.07 12.80 7.27
CA ASP A 137 13.70 13.92 8.02
C ASP A 137 13.03 15.31 7.87
N HIS A 138 12.02 15.45 7.03
CA HIS A 138 11.34 16.72 6.74
C HIS A 138 9.81 16.57 6.57
N ASP A 139 9.24 15.43 6.95
CA ASP A 139 7.83 15.15 6.70
C ASP A 139 6.99 15.44 7.96
N THR A 140 6.20 16.51 7.90
CA THR A 140 5.30 16.93 8.98
C THR A 140 3.89 16.37 8.85
N GLY A 141 3.65 15.49 7.87
CA GLY A 141 2.31 15.02 7.53
C GLY A 141 1.53 15.98 6.62
N ASP A 142 2.17 17.02 6.09
CA ASP A 142 1.60 17.94 5.09
C ASP A 142 1.84 17.39 3.68
N TYR A 143 0.86 16.69 3.12
CA TYR A 143 0.97 16.03 1.83
C TYR A 143 0.68 16.98 0.67
N LYS A 144 1.71 17.55 0.05
CA LYS A 144 1.56 18.46 -1.11
C LYS A 144 1.72 17.77 -2.46
N LYS A 145 2.44 16.66 -2.52
CA LYS A 145 2.66 15.88 -3.74
C LYS A 145 2.24 14.42 -3.56
N ILE A 146 1.16 14.05 -4.20
CA ILE A 146 0.58 12.72 -4.08
C ILE A 146 0.80 11.93 -5.37
N LEU A 147 1.44 10.76 -5.25
CA LEU A 147 1.60 9.80 -6.33
C LEU A 147 0.51 8.73 -6.23
N VAL A 148 -0.17 8.44 -7.33
CA VAL A 148 -1.18 7.37 -7.39
C VAL A 148 -0.74 6.29 -8.35
N SER A 149 -0.62 5.06 -7.86
CA SER A 149 -0.37 3.91 -8.72
C SER A 149 -1.67 3.47 -9.43
N ALA A 150 -1.66 3.54 -10.77
CA ALA A 150 -2.85 3.38 -11.61
C ALA A 150 -3.25 1.92 -11.91
N ASP A 151 -2.64 0.94 -11.28
CA ASP A 151 -2.91 -0.50 -11.49
C ASP A 151 -4.17 -1.01 -10.79
N SER A 152 -5.03 -0.12 -10.33
CA SER A 152 -6.16 -0.44 -9.47
C SER A 152 -7.45 0.32 -9.80
N PRO A 153 -8.61 -0.19 -9.32
CA PRO A 153 -9.93 0.30 -9.72
C PRO A 153 -10.26 1.72 -9.24
N VAL A 154 -11.34 2.27 -9.82
CA VAL A 154 -11.89 3.63 -9.66
C VAL A 154 -11.93 4.14 -8.21
N ASN A 155 -12.17 3.27 -7.21
CA ASN A 155 -12.21 3.68 -5.81
C ASN A 155 -10.87 4.22 -5.26
N ILE A 156 -9.73 3.87 -5.89
CA ILE A 156 -8.42 4.40 -5.49
C ILE A 156 -8.26 5.83 -5.98
N ALA A 157 -8.67 6.10 -7.22
CA ALA A 157 -8.67 7.43 -7.77
C ALA A 157 -9.53 8.39 -6.93
N GLU A 158 -10.72 7.96 -6.57
CA GLU A 158 -11.62 8.75 -5.72
C GLU A 158 -11.07 9.00 -4.31
N CYS A 159 -10.43 7.99 -3.71
CA CYS A 159 -9.82 8.13 -2.40
C CYS A 159 -8.61 9.07 -2.47
N ALA A 160 -7.75 8.90 -3.48
CA ALA A 160 -6.60 9.76 -3.70
C ALA A 160 -7.01 11.22 -3.96
N ALA A 161 -8.05 11.43 -4.78
CA ALA A 161 -8.58 12.75 -5.06
C ALA A 161 -9.15 13.41 -3.79
N LYS A 162 -9.84 12.66 -2.91
CA LYS A 162 -10.31 13.21 -1.62
C LYS A 162 -9.16 13.62 -0.70
N VAL A 163 -8.08 12.86 -0.69
CA VAL A 163 -6.89 13.23 0.09
C VAL A 163 -6.23 14.46 -0.52
N ALA A 164 -6.06 14.50 -1.84
CA ALA A 164 -5.48 15.64 -2.53
C ALA A 164 -6.30 16.92 -2.32
N ASP A 165 -7.63 16.83 -2.41
CA ASP A 165 -8.55 17.94 -2.15
C ASP A 165 -8.39 18.49 -0.72
N GLY A 166 -8.39 17.58 0.28
CA GLY A 166 -8.21 17.98 1.68
C GLY A 166 -6.90 18.71 1.96
N TYR A 167 -5.83 18.34 1.28
CA TYR A 167 -4.49 18.94 1.46
C TYR A 167 -4.15 20.06 0.48
N ASP A 168 -5.04 20.39 -0.45
CA ASP A 168 -4.72 21.27 -1.58
C ASP A 168 -3.43 20.83 -2.29
N ALA A 169 -3.37 19.54 -2.59
CA ALA A 169 -2.19 18.84 -3.09
C ALA A 169 -2.24 18.58 -4.59
N GLU A 170 -1.06 18.54 -5.22
CA GLU A 170 -0.92 18.08 -6.60
C GLU A 170 -0.99 16.54 -6.66
N LEU A 171 -1.66 15.99 -7.67
CA LEU A 171 -1.79 14.56 -7.87
C LEU A 171 -1.08 14.13 -9.16
N THR A 172 -0.24 13.11 -9.09
CA THR A 172 0.34 12.47 -10.26
C THR A 172 -0.11 11.01 -10.33
N ALA A 173 -0.84 10.66 -11.38
CA ALA A 173 -1.21 9.29 -11.66
C ALA A 173 -0.10 8.60 -12.48
N VAL A 174 0.38 7.45 -12.03
CA VAL A 174 1.43 6.70 -12.72
C VAL A 174 1.00 5.26 -12.99
N GLN A 175 1.13 4.82 -14.24
CA GLN A 175 1.08 3.41 -14.60
C GLN A 175 2.47 2.93 -14.93
N VAL A 176 2.93 1.90 -14.22
CA VAL A 176 4.15 1.20 -14.59
C VAL A 176 3.80 -0.03 -15.40
N VAL A 177 4.40 -0.14 -16.57
CA VAL A 177 4.16 -1.22 -17.54
C VAL A 177 5.41 -2.05 -17.69
N ASP A 178 5.34 -3.32 -17.34
CA ASP A 178 6.37 -4.29 -17.70
C ASP A 178 6.10 -4.78 -19.14
N LEU A 179 6.95 -4.37 -20.06
CA LEU A 179 6.79 -4.70 -21.49
C LEU A 179 7.13 -6.15 -21.80
N GLU A 180 7.87 -6.82 -20.94
CA GLU A 180 8.30 -8.21 -21.14
C GLU A 180 7.42 -9.23 -20.39
N GLU A 181 6.66 -8.80 -19.39
CA GLU A 181 5.83 -9.68 -18.58
C GLU A 181 4.77 -10.39 -19.43
N GLY A 182 4.77 -11.72 -19.43
CA GLY A 182 3.79 -12.54 -20.15
C GLY A 182 3.84 -12.45 -21.68
N LEU A 183 4.91 -11.87 -22.27
CA LEU A 183 5.13 -11.98 -23.70
C LEU A 183 5.68 -13.37 -24.04
N VAL A 184 4.97 -14.07 -24.91
CA VAL A 184 5.43 -15.34 -25.48
C VAL A 184 6.24 -15.03 -26.73
N THR A 185 7.56 -15.01 -26.60
CA THR A 185 8.46 -14.77 -27.73
C THR A 185 8.66 -16.03 -28.59
N GLU A 186 8.55 -17.19 -27.98
CA GLU A 186 8.69 -18.49 -28.63
C GLU A 186 7.63 -19.47 -28.10
N ARG A 187 7.07 -20.28 -28.95
CA ARG A 187 6.16 -21.35 -28.58
C ARG A 187 6.48 -22.63 -29.37
N VAL A 188 6.37 -23.76 -28.74
CA VAL A 188 6.49 -25.07 -29.40
C VAL A 188 5.12 -25.44 -29.95
N VAL A 189 5.01 -25.55 -31.27
CA VAL A 189 3.80 -26.01 -31.97
C VAL A 189 4.01 -27.47 -32.38
N TYR A 190 3.20 -28.35 -31.83
CA TYR A 190 3.17 -29.75 -32.27
C TYR A 190 2.25 -29.86 -33.47
N LEU A 191 2.85 -30.08 -34.66
CA LEU A 191 2.08 -30.32 -35.88
C LEU A 191 1.54 -31.72 -35.82
N PRO A 192 0.22 -31.95 -36.05
CA PRO A 192 -0.29 -33.31 -36.24
C PRO A 192 0.35 -33.88 -37.50
N GLU A 193 0.85 -35.12 -37.38
CA GLU A 193 1.34 -35.85 -38.54
C GLU A 193 0.16 -36.08 -39.47
N ALA A 194 0.28 -35.61 -40.73
CA ALA A 194 -0.70 -35.95 -41.76
C ALA A 194 -0.82 -37.49 -41.80
N ALA A 195 -2.03 -37.99 -41.64
CA ALA A 195 -2.33 -39.38 -41.60
C ALA A 195 -1.73 -40.12 -42.80
N ALA A 196 -0.57 -40.73 -42.59
CA ALA A 196 -0.06 -41.74 -43.51
C ALA A 196 -0.92 -42.97 -43.31
N SER A 197 -1.72 -43.28 -44.28
CA SER A 197 -2.53 -44.48 -44.38
C SER A 197 -1.66 -45.72 -44.19
N SER A 198 -2.18 -46.62 -43.33
CA SER A 198 -1.81 -48.01 -43.15
C SER A 198 -0.60 -48.34 -42.26
N GLY A 199 -0.87 -49.09 -41.25
CA GLY A 199 0.06 -49.98 -40.54
C GLY A 199 0.36 -49.63 -39.08
N ALA A 200 0.02 -50.53 -38.18
CA ALA A 200 0.32 -50.49 -36.76
C ALA A 200 1.76 -50.08 -36.47
N GLY A 201 1.95 -48.86 -36.03
CA GLY A 201 3.26 -48.34 -35.65
C GLY A 201 3.13 -47.23 -34.64
N ARG A 202 3.79 -47.37 -33.49
CA ARG A 202 3.91 -46.41 -32.39
C ARG A 202 3.94 -45.00 -32.90
N GLN A 203 2.98 -44.16 -32.45
CA GLN A 203 2.99 -42.69 -32.67
C GLN A 203 4.32 -42.13 -32.16
N ARG A 204 5.27 -41.90 -33.07
CA ARG A 204 6.42 -41.06 -32.80
C ARG A 204 5.88 -39.60 -32.77
N ARG A 205 5.76 -39.05 -31.57
CA ARG A 205 5.60 -37.61 -31.43
C ARG A 205 6.78 -36.93 -32.14
N ARG A 206 6.54 -36.24 -33.26
CA ARG A 206 7.55 -35.34 -33.84
C ARG A 206 7.90 -34.31 -32.76
N LEU A 207 9.21 -34.04 -32.63
CA LEU A 207 9.66 -32.84 -31.87
C LEU A 207 8.89 -31.63 -32.38
N GLY A 208 8.26 -30.92 -31.46
CA GLY A 208 7.53 -29.71 -31.81
C GLY A 208 8.47 -28.67 -32.46
N GLU A 209 8.00 -28.01 -33.45
CA GLU A 209 8.74 -26.93 -34.11
C GLU A 209 8.60 -25.66 -33.28
N THR A 210 9.72 -25.01 -32.95
CA THR A 210 9.70 -23.74 -32.22
C THR A 210 9.35 -22.63 -33.19
N VAL A 211 8.19 -22.01 -32.98
CA VAL A 211 7.73 -20.87 -33.76
C VAL A 211 7.99 -19.60 -32.98
N LYS A 212 8.78 -18.69 -33.54
CA LYS A 212 9.00 -17.36 -32.99
C LYS A 212 7.82 -16.44 -33.27
N THR A 213 7.43 -15.64 -32.27
CA THR A 213 6.46 -14.59 -32.49
C THR A 213 7.08 -13.49 -33.36
N PRO A 214 6.44 -13.06 -34.45
CA PRO A 214 6.99 -12.01 -35.31
C PRO A 214 7.28 -10.72 -34.57
N ASP A 215 8.43 -10.10 -34.81
CA ASP A 215 8.85 -8.86 -34.14
C ASP A 215 7.83 -7.72 -34.30
N THR A 216 7.17 -7.64 -35.45
CA THR A 216 6.08 -6.68 -35.69
C THR A 216 4.88 -6.88 -34.80
N LEU A 217 4.56 -8.13 -34.45
CA LEU A 217 3.47 -8.45 -33.52
C LEU A 217 3.88 -8.11 -32.08
N LEU A 218 5.12 -8.43 -31.71
CA LEU A 218 5.67 -8.06 -30.39
C LEU A 218 5.70 -6.54 -30.21
N ALA A 219 6.16 -5.79 -31.22
CA ALA A 219 6.14 -4.33 -31.19
C ALA A 219 4.73 -3.77 -30.99
N LYS A 220 3.75 -4.27 -31.74
CA LYS A 220 2.35 -3.86 -31.62
C LYS A 220 1.75 -4.22 -30.23
N MET A 221 2.13 -5.35 -29.66
CA MET A 221 1.70 -5.73 -28.32
C MET A 221 2.27 -4.79 -27.24
N LYS A 222 3.55 -4.39 -27.36
CA LYS A 222 4.21 -3.43 -26.48
C LYS A 222 3.55 -2.04 -26.61
N GLU A 223 3.31 -1.57 -27.82
CA GLU A 223 2.60 -0.32 -28.09
C GLU A 223 1.20 -0.29 -27.46
N ASN A 224 0.41 -1.35 -27.67
CA ASN A 224 -0.91 -1.48 -27.07
C ASN A 224 -0.88 -1.49 -25.54
N ARG A 225 0.15 -2.06 -24.92
CA ARG A 225 0.32 -2.02 -23.45
C ARG A 225 0.58 -0.61 -22.95
N LEU A 226 1.46 0.13 -23.65
CA LEU A 226 1.74 1.53 -23.32
C LEU A 226 0.49 2.39 -23.46
N ALA A 227 -0.23 2.27 -24.57
CA ALA A 227 -1.47 3.01 -24.80
C ALA A 227 -2.54 2.73 -23.73
N ARG A 228 -2.70 1.47 -23.33
CA ARG A 228 -3.62 1.11 -22.24
C ARG A 228 -3.15 1.65 -20.90
N GLY A 229 -1.84 1.60 -20.65
CA GLY A 229 -1.25 2.17 -19.43
C GLY A 229 -1.49 3.67 -19.35
N GLN A 230 -1.31 4.40 -20.45
CA GLN A 230 -1.56 5.83 -20.53
C GLN A 230 -3.05 6.14 -20.27
N ALA A 231 -3.96 5.47 -20.98
CA ALA A 231 -5.40 5.65 -20.79
C ALA A 231 -5.85 5.41 -19.33
N LEU A 232 -5.22 4.46 -18.65
CA LEU A 232 -5.52 4.18 -17.24
C LEU A 232 -5.00 5.29 -16.32
N ALA A 233 -3.78 5.78 -16.53
CA ALA A 233 -3.23 6.91 -15.77
C ALA A 233 -4.03 8.20 -16.04
N ASP A 234 -4.41 8.46 -17.31
CA ASP A 234 -5.23 9.60 -17.70
C ASP A 234 -6.59 9.56 -16.98
N SER A 235 -7.25 8.41 -16.96
CA SER A 235 -8.56 8.28 -16.30
C SER A 235 -8.53 8.62 -14.80
N ILE A 236 -7.43 8.34 -14.12
CA ILE A 236 -7.25 8.69 -12.70
C ILE A 236 -6.98 10.20 -12.57
N ALA A 237 -6.14 10.76 -13.42
CA ALA A 237 -5.87 12.19 -13.41
C ALA A 237 -7.13 13.01 -13.75
N ASP A 238 -7.97 12.53 -14.67
CA ASP A 238 -9.24 13.18 -15.03
C ASP A 238 -10.21 13.22 -13.84
N ILE A 239 -10.35 12.13 -13.08
CA ILE A 239 -11.18 12.10 -11.85
C ILE A 239 -10.73 13.19 -10.85
N ALA A 240 -9.43 13.46 -10.75
CA ALA A 240 -8.91 14.51 -9.89
C ALA A 240 -9.17 15.91 -10.49
N ARG A 241 -8.94 16.09 -11.80
CA ARG A 241 -9.21 17.36 -12.51
C ARG A 241 -10.68 17.76 -12.45
N ASP A 242 -11.60 16.80 -12.58
CA ASP A 242 -13.05 17.02 -12.47
C ASP A 242 -13.47 17.56 -11.09
N ARG A 243 -12.59 17.42 -10.09
CA ARG A 243 -12.73 18.00 -8.74
C ARG A 243 -11.95 19.29 -8.52
N GLY A 244 -11.33 19.83 -9.58
CA GLY A 244 -10.53 21.05 -9.51
C GLY A 244 -9.09 20.85 -9.00
N ILE A 245 -8.64 19.59 -8.84
CA ILE A 245 -7.30 19.27 -8.34
C ILE A 245 -6.30 19.34 -9.49
N ALA A 246 -5.15 19.96 -9.25
CA ALA A 246 -4.02 19.93 -10.18
C ALA A 246 -3.52 18.50 -10.35
N ALA A 247 -3.74 17.91 -11.53
CA ALA A 247 -3.40 16.52 -11.75
C ALA A 247 -2.68 16.26 -13.09
N SER A 248 -1.71 15.37 -13.05
CA SER A 248 -0.94 14.90 -14.19
C SER A 248 -0.96 13.37 -14.28
N SER A 249 -0.64 12.84 -15.45
CA SER A 249 -0.54 11.41 -15.71
C SER A 249 0.76 11.08 -16.43
N GLN A 250 1.32 9.89 -16.14
CA GLN A 250 2.50 9.40 -16.84
C GLN A 250 2.53 7.87 -16.90
N VAL A 251 3.18 7.33 -17.93
CA VAL A 251 3.49 5.91 -18.03
C VAL A 251 4.98 5.70 -17.90
N MET A 252 5.37 4.67 -17.18
CA MET A 252 6.75 4.25 -17.02
C MET A 252 6.91 2.80 -17.45
N VAL A 253 8.11 2.47 -17.91
CA VAL A 253 8.46 1.10 -18.32
C VAL A 253 9.44 0.52 -17.33
N GLY A 254 9.10 -0.64 -16.78
CA GLY A 254 9.97 -1.36 -15.84
C GLY A 254 9.21 -2.16 -14.81
N LYS A 255 9.90 -2.57 -13.76
CA LYS A 255 9.27 -3.23 -12.60
C LYS A 255 8.62 -2.19 -11.70
N GLN A 256 7.35 -2.38 -11.39
CA GLN A 256 6.53 -1.45 -10.63
C GLN A 256 7.22 -0.98 -9.33
N SER A 257 7.74 -1.90 -8.51
CA SER A 257 8.38 -1.53 -7.24
C SER A 257 9.62 -0.67 -7.40
N ASP A 258 10.37 -0.85 -8.49
CA ASP A 258 11.62 -0.13 -8.73
C ASP A 258 11.34 1.26 -9.29
N GLU A 259 10.40 1.36 -10.24
CA GLU A 259 10.02 2.64 -10.83
C GLU A 259 9.30 3.54 -9.82
N LEU A 260 8.38 3.00 -9.00
CA LEU A 260 7.74 3.77 -7.93
C LEU A 260 8.76 4.24 -6.87
N ALA A 261 9.73 3.38 -6.50
CA ALA A 261 10.80 3.78 -5.59
C ALA A 261 11.68 4.88 -6.17
N ARG A 262 11.99 4.80 -7.47
CA ARG A 262 12.75 5.83 -8.19
C ARG A 262 12.01 7.15 -8.24
N LEU A 263 10.73 7.14 -8.59
CA LEU A 263 9.88 8.35 -8.65
C LEU A 263 9.76 9.03 -7.29
N THR A 264 9.40 8.27 -6.24
CA THR A 264 9.21 8.84 -4.90
C THR A 264 10.47 9.49 -4.37
N ARG A 265 11.66 8.96 -4.74
CA ARG A 265 12.95 9.55 -4.38
C ARG A 265 13.28 10.79 -5.20
N GLN A 266 13.14 10.71 -6.54
CA GLN A 266 13.60 11.77 -7.44
C GLN A 266 12.70 13.01 -7.42
N GLN A 267 11.40 12.81 -7.33
CA GLN A 267 10.41 13.91 -7.36
C GLN A 267 9.88 14.27 -5.97
N ARG A 268 10.36 13.58 -4.91
CA ARG A 268 10.00 13.86 -3.51
C ARG A 268 8.48 13.88 -3.29
N PHE A 269 7.81 12.81 -3.70
CA PHE A 269 6.40 12.63 -3.35
C PHE A 269 6.26 12.35 -1.85
N ASP A 270 5.30 13.00 -1.23
CA ASP A 270 5.02 12.89 0.20
C ASP A 270 4.19 11.63 0.51
N LEU A 271 3.26 11.31 -0.37
CA LEU A 271 2.35 10.18 -0.23
C LEU A 271 2.26 9.36 -1.52
N LEU A 272 2.41 8.04 -1.40
CA LEU A 272 2.02 7.09 -2.44
C LEU A 272 0.66 6.47 -2.08
N VAL A 273 -0.32 6.64 -2.97
CA VAL A 273 -1.62 5.95 -2.88
C VAL A 273 -1.61 4.75 -3.82
N MET A 274 -1.88 3.58 -3.31
CA MET A 274 -1.90 2.34 -4.10
C MET A 274 -3.01 1.41 -3.67
N GLY A 275 -3.43 0.52 -4.58
CA GLY A 275 -4.33 -0.58 -4.25
C GLY A 275 -3.64 -1.68 -3.46
N SER A 276 -4.38 -2.31 -2.56
CA SER A 276 -3.93 -3.50 -1.87
C SER A 276 -4.99 -4.58 -2.01
N LYS A 277 -4.72 -5.57 -2.88
CA LYS A 277 -5.59 -6.75 -3.02
C LYS A 277 -5.31 -7.71 -1.87
N ASN A 278 -6.37 -8.25 -1.27
CA ASN A 278 -6.24 -9.41 -0.38
C ASN A 278 -5.90 -10.64 -1.24
N GLU A 279 -4.63 -10.99 -1.31
CA GLU A 279 -4.21 -12.23 -1.99
C GLU A 279 -4.58 -13.47 -1.15
N SER A 280 -4.79 -14.61 -1.82
CA SER A 280 -5.10 -15.88 -1.15
C SER A 280 -3.96 -16.32 -0.22
N VAL A 281 -4.29 -16.97 0.89
CA VAL A 281 -3.34 -17.41 1.94
C VAL A 281 -2.19 -18.24 1.36
N LEU A 282 -2.43 -19.04 0.32
CA LEU A 282 -1.42 -19.88 -0.34
C LEU A 282 -0.34 -19.05 -1.06
N LYS A 283 -0.68 -17.93 -1.70
CA LYS A 283 0.31 -17.07 -2.36
C LYS A 283 1.17 -16.30 -1.34
N ARG A 284 0.62 -15.99 -0.16
CA ARG A 284 1.34 -15.29 0.92
C ARG A 284 2.48 -16.09 1.53
N LEU A 285 2.36 -17.43 1.55
CA LEU A 285 3.36 -18.31 2.17
C LEU A 285 4.64 -18.45 1.34
N MET A 286 4.60 -18.14 0.06
CA MET A 286 5.72 -18.42 -0.85
C MET A 286 6.52 -17.19 -1.28
N HIS A 287 5.93 -15.97 -1.29
CA HIS A 287 6.63 -14.74 -1.71
C HIS A 287 6.02 -13.49 -1.04
N LYS A 288 6.85 -12.42 -0.87
CA LYS A 288 6.36 -11.08 -0.50
C LYS A 288 5.36 -10.60 -1.54
N THR A 289 4.22 -10.06 -1.07
CA THR A 289 3.22 -9.50 -1.98
C THR A 289 3.76 -8.27 -2.71
N ALA A 290 3.24 -7.97 -3.91
CA ALA A 290 3.64 -6.77 -4.64
C ALA A 290 3.46 -5.48 -3.82
N PRO A 291 2.33 -5.24 -3.12
CA PRO A 291 2.17 -4.10 -2.23
C PRO A 291 3.20 -4.01 -1.11
N GLU A 292 3.58 -5.14 -0.50
CA GLU A 292 4.62 -5.15 0.54
C GLU A 292 5.98 -4.78 -0.02
N THR A 293 6.34 -5.28 -1.21
CA THR A 293 7.59 -4.97 -1.87
C THR A 293 7.68 -3.48 -2.22
N ILE A 294 6.58 -2.90 -2.72
CA ILE A 294 6.48 -1.46 -2.99
C ILE A 294 6.64 -0.66 -1.71
N ALA A 295 5.83 -0.96 -0.68
CA ALA A 295 5.87 -0.25 0.60
C ALA A 295 7.26 -0.27 1.26
N ARG A 296 8.05 -1.34 1.06
CA ARG A 296 9.44 -1.42 1.56
C ARG A 296 10.39 -0.49 0.81
N LYS A 297 10.23 -0.34 -0.51
CA LYS A 297 11.20 0.34 -1.38
C LYS A 297 10.97 1.83 -1.55
N VAL A 298 9.73 2.30 -1.54
CA VAL A 298 9.39 3.71 -1.79
C VAL A 298 9.88 4.65 -0.69
N HIS A 299 10.11 5.90 -1.03
CA HIS A 299 10.62 6.95 -0.15
C HIS A 299 9.55 7.97 0.27
N SER A 300 8.31 7.55 0.33
CA SER A 300 7.15 8.34 0.79
C SER A 300 6.34 7.52 1.78
N SER A 301 5.50 8.17 2.56
CA SER A 301 4.41 7.49 3.27
C SER A 301 3.51 6.76 2.27
N VAL A 302 2.83 5.69 2.70
CA VAL A 302 2.05 4.82 1.79
C VAL A 302 0.63 4.65 2.31
N LEU A 303 -0.34 5.07 1.50
CA LEU A 303 -1.75 4.80 1.74
C LEU A 303 -2.21 3.62 0.88
N ALA A 304 -2.38 2.47 1.51
CA ALA A 304 -2.90 1.27 0.88
C ALA A 304 -4.43 1.24 0.95
N ILE A 305 -5.08 1.40 -0.18
CA ILE A 305 -6.54 1.37 -0.29
C ILE A 305 -7.01 -0.07 -0.43
N LYS A 306 -7.95 -0.46 0.41
CA LYS A 306 -8.56 -1.77 0.36
C LYS A 306 -9.80 -1.74 -0.54
N LYS A 307 -9.95 -2.79 -1.34
CA LYS A 307 -11.15 -2.95 -2.15
C LYS A 307 -12.34 -3.13 -1.21
N VAL A 308 -13.31 -2.25 -1.31
CA VAL A 308 -14.63 -2.48 -0.70
C VAL A 308 -15.21 -3.74 -1.35
N ALA A 309 -15.52 -4.74 -0.54
CA ALA A 309 -16.09 -6.01 -1.00
C ALA A 309 -17.54 -5.81 -1.45
#